data_3ce5239ae017cbcca953ebc009bf6656
#
_entry.id   3ce5239ae017cbcca953ebc009bf6656
#
_cell.length_a   1.000
_cell.length_b   1.000
_cell.length_c   1.000
_cell.angle_alpha   90.00
_cell.angle_beta   90.00
_cell.angle_gamma   90.00
#
_symmetry.space_group_name_H-M   'P 1'
#
loop_
_entity.id
_entity.type
_entity.pdbx_description
1 polymer ?
#
loop_
_entity_poly.entity_id
_entity_poly.type
_entity_poly.pdbx_seq_one_letter_code
_entity_poly.pdbx_strand_id
1 'polypeptide(L)'
;MKRNYVMTCDKDDVYLSRDKPSYMYLIEFRARNPKIRIDALLTFDIYRMMYELNKDLFESHHIVFPDPSDPSRAELLFIFKSIMGLGERYTHVYTHMPHLTSQEPLAQDQSQVIHISSANVPKTAKSQLRHLIPRRAEQIDSDNSNITIHVQPDGHAIQFQYEFKLQLSKPDDVISIPPFVDKAVSTMMKTIFVRMKQFIECLG
;
A
#
# COMPACT_ATOMS: atom_id res chain seq x y z
N MET A 1 21.55 8.53 -2.32
CA MET A 1 21.25 9.36 -3.52
C MET A 1 19.91 10.06 -3.27
N LYS A 2 19.81 11.37 -3.45
CA LYS A 2 18.55 12.12 -3.21
C LYS A 2 17.63 11.87 -4.41
N ARG A 3 16.43 11.31 -4.19
CA ARG A 3 15.43 11.07 -5.25
C ARG A 3 14.82 12.39 -5.69
N ASN A 4 14.56 12.52 -6.97
CA ASN A 4 13.92 13.71 -7.54
C ASN A 4 12.52 13.35 -8.05
N TYR A 5 11.55 13.43 -7.16
CA TYR A 5 10.16 13.14 -7.45
C TYR A 5 9.52 14.24 -8.30
N VAL A 6 8.92 13.85 -9.41
CA VAL A 6 8.13 14.72 -10.27
C VAL A 6 6.66 14.34 -10.13
N MET A 7 5.81 15.31 -9.83
CA MET A 7 4.37 15.09 -9.70
C MET A 7 3.80 14.60 -11.02
N THR A 8 3.10 13.47 -10.97
CA THR A 8 2.45 12.86 -12.15
C THR A 8 0.95 13.07 -12.12
N CYS A 9 0.38 13.24 -10.95
CA CYS A 9 -1.05 13.45 -10.80
C CYS A 9 -1.40 14.09 -9.44
N ASP A 10 -2.36 15.02 -9.49
CA ASP A 10 -3.02 15.65 -8.35
C ASP A 10 -4.53 15.55 -8.55
N LYS A 11 -5.26 15.02 -7.59
CA LYS A 11 -6.74 15.00 -7.56
C LYS A 11 -7.22 14.71 -6.14
N ASP A 12 -8.21 15.44 -5.69
CA ASP A 12 -8.83 15.25 -4.38
C ASP A 12 -7.80 15.29 -3.23
N ASP A 13 -6.77 16.14 -3.36
CA ASP A 13 -5.64 16.26 -2.43
C ASP A 13 -4.86 14.96 -2.20
N VAL A 14 -4.87 14.05 -3.16
CA VAL A 14 -3.98 12.90 -3.23
C VAL A 14 -2.94 13.15 -4.31
N TYR A 15 -1.69 13.22 -3.90
CA TYR A 15 -0.54 13.54 -4.75
C TYR A 15 0.20 12.26 -5.09
N LEU A 16 0.38 12.01 -6.39
CA LEU A 16 1.22 10.93 -6.88
C LEU A 16 2.42 11.53 -7.60
N SER A 17 3.59 11.21 -7.13
CA SER A 17 4.87 11.63 -7.71
C SER A 17 5.70 10.42 -8.12
N ARG A 18 6.60 10.61 -9.09
CA ARG A 18 7.47 9.56 -9.61
C ARG A 18 8.91 10.04 -9.71
N ASP A 19 9.85 9.21 -9.28
CA ASP A 19 11.26 9.32 -9.60
C ASP A 19 11.57 8.43 -10.81
N LYS A 20 11.72 9.04 -12.00
CA LYS A 20 11.86 8.32 -13.27
C LYS A 20 13.04 7.34 -13.31
N PRO A 21 14.25 7.71 -12.81
CA PRO A 21 15.41 6.82 -12.89
C PRO A 21 15.25 5.55 -12.06
N SER A 22 14.59 5.61 -10.91
CA SER A 22 14.47 4.48 -9.98
C SER A 22 13.17 3.70 -10.08
N TYR A 23 12.21 4.17 -10.88
CA TYR A 23 10.84 3.64 -10.94
C TYR A 23 10.14 3.64 -9.58
N MET A 24 10.56 4.54 -8.70
CA MET A 24 9.90 4.74 -7.40
C MET A 24 8.74 5.71 -7.54
N TYR A 25 7.65 5.39 -6.87
CA TYR A 25 6.48 6.23 -6.74
C TYR A 25 6.33 6.67 -5.29
N LEU A 26 5.78 7.85 -5.10
CA LEU A 26 5.42 8.40 -3.81
C LEU A 26 3.97 8.86 -3.87
N ILE A 27 3.14 8.31 -3.00
CA ILE A 27 1.77 8.77 -2.78
C ILE A 27 1.73 9.52 -1.46
N GLU A 28 1.11 10.68 -1.47
CA GLU A 28 0.95 11.54 -0.29
C GLU A 28 -0.46 12.07 -0.21
N PHE A 29 -1.03 12.08 0.99
CA PHE A 29 -2.27 12.78 1.28
C PHE A 29 -2.38 13.11 2.76
N ARG A 30 -3.31 14.02 3.07
CA ARG A 30 -3.76 14.29 4.44
C ARG A 30 -5.21 13.89 4.56
N ALA A 31 -5.58 13.30 5.70
CA ALA A 31 -6.96 13.00 6.03
C ALA A 31 -7.27 13.50 7.44
N ARG A 32 -8.48 14.00 7.64
CA ARG A 32 -8.98 14.43 8.95
C ARG A 32 -10.40 13.96 9.14
N ASN A 33 -10.67 13.43 10.33
CA ASN A 33 -12.03 13.06 10.72
C ASN A 33 -12.26 13.48 12.19
N PRO A 34 -13.09 14.51 12.44
CA PRO A 34 -13.32 15.01 13.79
C PRO A 34 -14.20 14.09 14.65
N LYS A 35 -14.84 13.07 14.04
CA LYS A 35 -15.77 12.18 14.74
C LYS A 35 -15.13 10.92 15.27
N ILE A 36 -14.03 10.47 14.63
CA ILE A 36 -13.35 9.23 15.00
C ILE A 36 -11.85 9.46 15.13
N ARG A 37 -11.20 8.63 15.92
CA ARG A 37 -9.73 8.57 15.94
C ARG A 37 -9.24 7.70 14.79
N ILE A 38 -8.47 8.30 13.87
CA ILE A 38 -7.95 7.62 12.67
C ILE A 38 -6.86 6.60 13.06
N ASP A 39 -6.10 6.86 14.13
CA ASP A 39 -5.07 5.93 14.61
C ASP A 39 -5.64 4.54 14.97
N ALA A 40 -6.90 4.47 15.44
CA ALA A 40 -7.57 3.21 15.71
C ALA A 40 -7.82 2.34 14.45
N LEU A 41 -7.79 2.95 13.25
CA LEU A 41 -7.94 2.24 11.98
C LEU A 41 -6.61 1.67 11.45
N LEU A 42 -5.46 2.06 12.05
CA LEU A 42 -4.13 1.70 11.57
C LEU A 42 -3.73 0.29 12.03
N THR A 43 -4.54 -0.69 11.66
CA THR A 43 -4.33 -2.13 11.87
C THR A 43 -4.29 -2.86 10.52
N PHE A 44 -4.10 -4.16 10.51
CA PHE A 44 -4.18 -4.96 9.26
C PHE A 44 -5.56 -4.90 8.59
N ASP A 45 -6.62 -4.49 9.29
CA ASP A 45 -7.94 -4.28 8.70
C ASP A 45 -7.96 -3.14 7.66
N ILE A 46 -6.97 -2.24 7.67
CA ILE A 46 -6.82 -1.22 6.62
C ILE A 46 -6.65 -1.85 5.23
N TYR A 47 -6.00 -3.01 5.13
CA TYR A 47 -5.86 -3.74 3.85
C TYR A 47 -7.16 -4.39 3.41
N ARG A 48 -7.98 -4.88 4.36
CA ARG A 48 -9.33 -5.36 4.06
C ARG A 48 -10.22 -4.22 3.59
N MET A 49 -10.16 -3.10 4.27
CA MET A 49 -10.87 -1.87 3.87
C MET A 49 -10.43 -1.41 2.48
N MET A 50 -9.13 -1.39 2.19
CA MET A 50 -8.60 -1.05 0.87
C MET A 50 -9.21 -1.95 -0.23
N TYR A 51 -9.30 -3.25 0.01
CA TYR A 51 -9.94 -4.19 -0.90
C TYR A 51 -11.44 -3.88 -1.07
N GLU A 52 -12.19 -3.74 0.03
CA GLU A 52 -13.64 -3.51 0.01
C GLU A 52 -14.01 -2.25 -0.78
N LEU A 53 -13.24 -1.18 -0.62
CA LEU A 53 -13.45 0.08 -1.33
C LEU A 53 -13.08 0.02 -2.82
N ASN A 54 -12.31 -1.00 -3.24
CA ASN A 54 -11.75 -1.09 -4.58
C ASN A 54 -11.97 -2.46 -5.24
N LYS A 55 -13.12 -3.10 -4.98
CA LYS A 55 -13.49 -4.41 -5.57
C LYS A 55 -13.52 -4.43 -7.09
N ASP A 56 -13.67 -3.28 -7.72
CA ASP A 56 -13.57 -3.12 -9.16
C ASP A 56 -12.15 -3.29 -9.70
N LEU A 57 -11.13 -3.08 -8.86
CA LEU A 57 -9.71 -3.20 -9.21
C LEU A 57 -9.08 -4.52 -8.76
N PHE A 58 -9.60 -5.13 -7.70
CA PHE A 58 -9.09 -6.37 -7.13
C PHE A 58 -10.00 -7.55 -7.44
N GLU A 59 -9.40 -8.69 -7.75
CA GLU A 59 -10.08 -9.98 -7.85
C GLU A 59 -10.28 -10.59 -6.47
N SER A 60 -9.20 -10.63 -5.68
CA SER A 60 -9.25 -11.15 -4.31
C SER A 60 -8.16 -10.55 -3.43
N HIS A 61 -8.33 -10.71 -2.12
CA HIS A 61 -7.29 -10.44 -1.13
C HIS A 61 -7.29 -11.50 -0.04
N HIS A 62 -6.12 -11.77 0.52
CA HIS A 62 -5.96 -12.70 1.62
C HIS A 62 -4.94 -12.17 2.61
N ILE A 63 -5.23 -12.34 3.90
CA ILE A 63 -4.38 -11.94 5.01
C ILE A 63 -4.25 -13.14 5.94
N VAL A 64 -3.03 -13.55 6.23
CA VAL A 64 -2.76 -14.59 7.23
C VAL A 64 -1.66 -14.11 8.19
N PHE A 65 -1.76 -14.55 9.42
CA PHE A 65 -0.77 -14.28 10.47
C PHE A 65 0.09 -15.54 10.61
N PRO A 66 1.36 -15.54 10.13
CA PRO A 66 2.23 -16.72 10.19
C PRO A 66 2.50 -17.17 11.63
N ASP A 67 2.57 -16.22 12.55
CA ASP A 67 2.68 -16.44 13.98
C ASP A 67 1.51 -15.75 14.70
N PRO A 68 0.55 -16.53 15.24
CA PRO A 68 -0.58 -15.97 15.99
C PRO A 68 -0.17 -15.17 17.25
N SER A 69 1.04 -15.38 17.77
CA SER A 69 1.58 -14.65 18.92
C SER A 69 2.19 -13.29 18.54
N ASP A 70 2.44 -13.05 17.27
CA ASP A 70 2.99 -11.78 16.76
C ASP A 70 1.98 -11.06 15.86
N PRO A 71 1.10 -10.22 16.42
CA PRO A 71 0.09 -9.49 15.65
C PRO A 71 0.68 -8.38 14.77
N SER A 72 1.98 -8.09 14.88
CA SER A 72 2.64 -7.06 14.08
C SER A 72 3.03 -7.54 12.68
N ARG A 73 2.94 -8.83 12.38
CA ARG A 73 3.38 -9.41 11.12
C ARG A 73 2.27 -10.19 10.43
N ALA A 74 2.06 -9.90 9.16
CA ALA A 74 1.13 -10.64 8.33
C ALA A 74 1.74 -10.96 6.97
N GLU A 75 1.27 -12.06 6.37
CA GLU A 75 1.46 -12.38 4.96
C GLU A 75 0.21 -11.91 4.21
N LEU A 76 0.42 -11.07 3.19
CA LEU A 76 -0.64 -10.46 2.41
C LEU A 76 -0.55 -10.92 0.95
N LEU A 77 -1.68 -11.27 0.36
CA LEU A 77 -1.81 -11.52 -1.07
C LEU A 77 -2.95 -10.68 -1.63
N PHE A 78 -2.65 -9.84 -2.62
CA PHE A 78 -3.63 -9.14 -3.43
C PHE A 78 -3.53 -9.59 -4.87
N ILE A 79 -4.65 -9.99 -5.46
CA ILE A 79 -4.75 -10.34 -6.87
C ILE A 79 -5.54 -9.23 -7.55
N PHE A 80 -4.93 -8.61 -8.55
CA PHE A 80 -5.53 -7.51 -9.29
C PHE A 80 -6.29 -8.07 -10.50
N LYS A 81 -7.43 -7.47 -10.81
CA LYS A 81 -8.11 -7.72 -12.08
C LYS A 81 -7.24 -7.29 -13.24
N SER A 82 -7.37 -7.98 -14.36
CA SER A 82 -6.69 -7.56 -15.59
C SER A 82 -7.14 -6.15 -15.98
N ILE A 83 -6.20 -5.21 -15.98
CA ILE A 83 -6.46 -3.81 -16.27
C ILE A 83 -5.75 -3.44 -17.57
N MET A 84 -6.49 -2.92 -18.55
CA MET A 84 -5.97 -2.35 -19.79
C MET A 84 -4.98 -3.26 -20.55
N GLY A 85 -5.21 -4.57 -20.56
CA GLY A 85 -4.36 -5.52 -21.28
C GLY A 85 -3.06 -5.90 -20.59
N LEU A 86 -2.85 -5.50 -19.32
CA LEU A 86 -1.65 -5.84 -18.54
C LEU A 86 -1.61 -7.30 -18.05
N GLY A 87 -2.67 -8.08 -18.31
CA GLY A 87 -2.82 -9.41 -17.74
C GLY A 87 -3.10 -9.41 -16.24
N GLU A 88 -3.20 -10.60 -15.66
CA GLU A 88 -3.38 -10.74 -14.22
C GLU A 88 -2.10 -10.41 -13.47
N ARG A 89 -2.24 -9.65 -12.40
CA ARG A 89 -1.12 -9.22 -11.54
C ARG A 89 -1.41 -9.56 -10.09
N TYR A 90 -0.37 -9.74 -9.31
CA TYR A 90 -0.51 -9.93 -7.87
C TYR A 90 0.62 -9.27 -7.09
N THR A 91 0.33 -8.94 -5.84
CA THR A 91 1.32 -8.57 -4.83
C THR A 91 1.26 -9.61 -3.72
N HIS A 92 2.40 -10.20 -3.35
CA HIS A 92 2.52 -11.20 -2.31
C HIS A 92 3.68 -10.85 -1.40
N VAL A 93 3.36 -10.34 -0.20
CA VAL A 93 4.34 -9.71 0.68
C VAL A 93 4.19 -10.15 2.13
N TYR A 94 5.31 -10.12 2.86
CA TYR A 94 5.31 -10.02 4.31
C TYR A 94 5.25 -8.54 4.67
N THR A 95 4.32 -8.19 5.55
CA THR A 95 4.14 -6.83 6.05
C THR A 95 4.37 -6.81 7.55
N HIS A 96 5.05 -5.77 8.02
CA HIS A 96 5.35 -5.54 9.42
C HIS A 96 4.83 -4.19 9.88
N MET A 97 4.03 -4.21 10.95
CA MET A 97 3.43 -3.06 11.64
C MET A 97 3.89 -3.03 13.11
N PRO A 98 5.10 -2.54 13.42
CA PRO A 98 5.68 -2.68 14.76
C PRO A 98 4.87 -2.03 15.88
N HIS A 99 4.09 -0.99 15.58
CA HIS A 99 3.24 -0.32 16.56
C HIS A 99 2.14 -1.22 17.17
N LEU A 100 1.79 -2.34 16.51
CA LEU A 100 0.78 -3.28 17.03
C LEU A 100 1.28 -4.14 18.19
N THR A 101 2.61 -4.21 18.41
CA THR A 101 3.21 -4.91 19.56
C THR A 101 3.62 -3.98 20.69
N SER A 102 3.62 -2.66 20.46
CA SER A 102 3.96 -1.68 21.47
C SER A 102 2.87 -1.65 22.53
N GLN A 103 3.18 -2.12 23.73
CA GLN A 103 2.25 -2.04 24.89
C GLN A 103 2.18 -0.64 25.50
N GLU A 104 2.99 0.29 25.03
CA GLU A 104 2.92 1.67 25.50
C GLU A 104 1.65 2.30 24.94
N PRO A 105 0.73 2.75 25.84
CA PRO A 105 -0.40 3.54 25.39
C PRO A 105 0.15 4.76 24.66
N LEU A 106 -0.37 5.00 23.46
CA LEU A 106 -0.06 6.19 22.69
C LEU A 106 -0.17 7.39 23.61
N ALA A 107 0.95 8.10 23.85
CA ALA A 107 0.92 9.31 24.66
C ALA A 107 -0.07 10.29 24.01
N GLN A 108 -1.16 10.58 24.71
CA GLN A 108 -2.34 11.28 24.17
C GLN A 108 -2.05 12.68 23.63
N ASP A 109 -0.87 13.24 23.97
CA ASP A 109 -0.49 14.61 23.64
C ASP A 109 0.75 14.73 22.71
N GLN A 110 1.22 13.63 22.12
CA GLN A 110 2.38 13.66 21.23
C GLN A 110 2.01 13.17 19.83
N SER A 111 2.53 13.86 18.80
CA SER A 111 2.46 13.36 17.42
C SER A 111 3.25 12.05 17.31
N GLN A 112 2.64 11.06 16.68
CA GLN A 112 3.24 9.75 16.47
C GLN A 112 3.62 9.54 15.02
N VAL A 113 4.72 8.82 14.79
CA VAL A 113 5.10 8.35 13.46
C VAL A 113 5.00 6.83 13.43
N ILE A 114 4.15 6.32 12.55
CA ILE A 114 3.96 4.90 12.31
C ILE A 114 4.68 4.52 11.01
N HIS A 115 5.51 3.50 11.08
CA HIS A 115 6.19 2.93 9.92
C HIS A 115 5.63 1.54 9.63
N ILE A 116 5.28 1.28 8.37
CA ILE A 116 4.86 -0.02 7.88
C ILE A 116 5.80 -0.38 6.74
N SER A 117 6.43 -1.54 6.82
CA SER A 117 7.32 -2.05 5.78
C SER A 117 6.77 -3.31 5.16
N SER A 118 6.99 -3.48 3.87
CA SER A 118 6.63 -4.72 3.16
C SER A 118 7.75 -5.18 2.26
N ALA A 119 7.93 -6.51 2.19
CA ALA A 119 8.89 -7.17 1.32
C ALA A 119 8.23 -8.37 0.63
N ASN A 120 8.65 -8.66 -0.59
CA ASN A 120 8.15 -9.82 -1.34
C ASN A 120 8.36 -11.12 -0.57
N VAL A 121 7.36 -12.00 -0.57
CA VAL A 121 7.52 -13.36 -0.05
C VAL A 121 8.49 -14.15 -0.95
N PRO A 122 9.65 -14.61 -0.44
CA PRO A 122 10.61 -15.33 -1.24
C PRO A 122 9.99 -16.60 -1.86
N LYS A 123 10.36 -16.92 -3.10
CA LYS A 123 9.83 -18.11 -3.80
C LYS A 123 10.11 -19.43 -3.04
N THR A 124 11.17 -19.46 -2.26
CA THR A 124 11.60 -20.59 -1.43
C THR A 124 10.92 -20.66 -0.07
N ALA A 125 10.27 -19.56 0.37
CA ALA A 125 9.60 -19.52 1.66
C ALA A 125 8.34 -20.42 1.67
N LYS A 126 8.08 -21.06 2.79
CA LYS A 126 6.77 -21.70 3.03
C LYS A 126 5.72 -20.62 3.16
N SER A 127 4.70 -20.67 2.32
CA SER A 127 3.60 -19.70 2.29
C SER A 127 2.28 -20.44 2.26
N GLN A 128 1.34 -19.99 3.07
CA GLN A 128 -0.03 -20.53 3.08
C GLN A 128 -0.86 -19.98 1.91
N LEU A 129 -0.46 -18.87 1.30
CA LEU A 129 -1.23 -18.17 0.26
C LEU A 129 -0.77 -18.51 -1.16
N ARG A 130 0.40 -19.12 -1.33
CA ARG A 130 0.98 -19.34 -2.66
C ARG A 130 0.09 -20.14 -3.62
N HIS A 131 -0.68 -21.08 -3.11
CA HIS A 131 -1.58 -21.94 -3.91
C HIS A 131 -2.76 -21.16 -4.50
N LEU A 132 -3.04 -19.96 -3.98
CA LEU A 132 -4.11 -19.05 -4.45
C LEU A 132 -3.67 -18.17 -5.62
N ILE A 133 -2.36 -18.10 -5.91
CA ILE A 133 -1.84 -17.26 -6.98
C ILE A 133 -2.18 -17.90 -8.33
N PRO A 134 -2.86 -17.17 -9.24
CA PRO A 134 -3.19 -17.69 -10.56
C PRO A 134 -1.91 -18.02 -11.35
N ARG A 135 -1.92 -19.13 -12.08
CA ARG A 135 -0.71 -19.64 -12.79
C ARG A 135 -0.10 -18.68 -13.79
N ARG A 136 -0.91 -17.78 -14.36
CA ARG A 136 -0.49 -16.81 -15.38
C ARG A 136 -0.26 -15.42 -14.82
N ALA A 137 -0.57 -15.19 -13.54
CA ALA A 137 -0.38 -13.89 -12.92
C ALA A 137 1.10 -13.58 -12.72
N GLU A 138 1.48 -12.33 -12.97
CA GLU A 138 2.84 -11.84 -12.75
C GLU A 138 2.90 -11.00 -11.47
N GLN A 139 3.98 -11.20 -10.72
CA GLN A 139 4.18 -10.47 -9.47
C GLN A 139 4.54 -9.01 -9.73
N ILE A 140 3.88 -8.11 -9.02
CA ILE A 140 4.33 -6.73 -8.87
C ILE A 140 5.43 -6.74 -7.81
N ASP A 141 6.60 -6.20 -8.15
CA ASP A 141 7.70 -6.07 -7.20
C ASP A 141 7.33 -5.03 -6.13
N SER A 142 7.25 -5.49 -4.90
CA SER A 142 6.92 -4.68 -3.71
C SER A 142 8.08 -4.61 -2.72
N ASP A 143 9.28 -5.07 -3.11
CA ASP A 143 10.46 -4.93 -2.27
C ASP A 143 10.75 -3.45 -2.02
N ASN A 144 11.12 -3.14 -0.77
CA ASN A 144 11.37 -1.78 -0.30
C ASN A 144 10.15 -0.85 -0.37
N SER A 145 8.94 -1.39 -0.28
CA SER A 145 7.77 -0.53 -0.09
C SER A 145 7.62 -0.14 1.38
N ASN A 146 7.47 1.17 1.61
CA ASN A 146 7.39 1.74 2.95
C ASN A 146 6.22 2.72 3.04
N ILE A 147 5.42 2.58 4.10
CA ILE A 147 4.41 3.55 4.45
C ILE A 147 4.86 4.26 5.72
N THR A 148 4.78 5.59 5.70
CA THR A 148 5.00 6.44 6.87
C THR A 148 3.73 7.23 7.13
N ILE A 149 3.21 7.16 8.35
CA ILE A 149 1.99 7.86 8.76
C ILE A 149 2.32 8.73 9.96
N HIS A 150 2.20 10.04 9.79
CA HIS A 150 2.29 10.99 10.88
C HIS A 150 0.88 11.20 11.45
N VAL A 151 0.67 10.75 12.67
CA VAL A 151 -0.61 10.93 13.40
C VAL A 151 -0.50 12.18 14.25
N GLN A 152 -1.51 13.05 14.15
CA GLN A 152 -1.59 14.24 15.01
C GLN A 152 -1.90 13.84 16.47
N PRO A 153 -1.56 14.66 17.47
CA PRO A 153 -1.71 14.31 18.88
C PRO A 153 -3.15 13.93 19.27
N ASP A 154 -4.15 14.55 18.62
CA ASP A 154 -5.56 14.25 18.88
C ASP A 154 -6.05 12.93 18.25
N GLY A 155 -5.23 12.30 17.40
CA GLY A 155 -5.58 11.08 16.66
C GLY A 155 -6.57 11.29 15.51
N HIS A 156 -7.07 12.51 15.31
CA HIS A 156 -8.12 12.83 14.33
C HIS A 156 -7.62 13.26 12.97
N ALA A 157 -6.30 13.41 12.80
CA ALA A 157 -5.70 13.74 11.52
C ALA A 157 -4.40 12.98 11.29
N ILE A 158 -4.16 12.62 10.02
CA ILE A 158 -2.95 11.95 9.58
C ILE A 158 -2.37 12.65 8.34
N GLN A 159 -1.04 12.55 8.22
CA GLN A 159 -0.33 12.72 6.96
C GLN A 159 0.22 11.36 6.56
N PHE A 160 -0.21 10.88 5.41
CA PHE A 160 0.15 9.57 4.85
C PHE A 160 1.17 9.75 3.73
N GLN A 161 2.19 8.90 3.73
CA GLN A 161 3.20 8.78 2.69
C GLN A 161 3.42 7.32 2.38
N TYR A 162 3.39 6.93 1.10
CA TYR A 162 3.68 5.58 0.65
C TYR A 162 4.68 5.61 -0.50
N GLU A 163 5.88 5.14 -0.22
CA GLU A 163 6.91 4.88 -1.23
C GLU A 163 6.88 3.43 -1.68
N PHE A 164 6.81 3.20 -2.98
CA PHE A 164 6.84 1.86 -3.56
C PHE A 164 7.51 1.86 -4.92
N LYS A 165 8.13 0.74 -5.25
CA LYS A 165 8.67 0.49 -6.58
C LYS A 165 7.62 -0.22 -7.42
N LEU A 166 7.45 0.22 -8.65
CA LEU A 166 6.61 -0.45 -9.60
C LEU A 166 7.48 -1.00 -10.73
N GLN A 167 7.75 -2.29 -10.69
CA GLN A 167 8.45 -2.97 -11.75
C GLN A 167 7.51 -3.97 -12.41
N LEU A 168 7.13 -3.68 -13.66
CA LEU A 168 6.19 -4.47 -14.45
C LEU A 168 6.87 -5.44 -15.42
N SER A 169 8.19 -5.40 -15.52
CA SER A 169 9.00 -6.25 -16.41
C SER A 169 10.11 -6.96 -15.63
N LYS A 170 10.64 -8.03 -16.22
CA LYS A 170 11.80 -8.74 -15.66
C LYS A 170 13.02 -7.80 -15.62
N PRO A 171 13.94 -7.98 -14.64
CA PRO A 171 15.10 -7.09 -14.48
C PRO A 171 16.00 -6.96 -15.72
N ASP A 172 15.99 -7.97 -16.58
CA ASP A 172 16.83 -8.04 -17.78
C ASP A 172 16.22 -7.37 -19.02
N ASP A 173 14.92 -7.05 -18.97
CA ASP A 173 14.26 -6.36 -20.06
C ASP A 173 14.36 -4.84 -19.82
N VAL A 174 15.28 -4.21 -20.53
CA VAL A 174 15.42 -2.73 -20.64
C VAL A 174 14.24 -2.14 -21.45
N ILE A 175 13.05 -2.69 -21.29
CA ILE A 175 11.87 -2.18 -21.95
C ILE A 175 11.34 -1.01 -21.11
N SER A 176 11.46 0.18 -21.65
CA SER A 176 10.81 1.35 -21.06
C SER A 176 9.31 1.04 -20.91
N ILE A 177 8.77 1.18 -19.69
CA ILE A 177 7.34 1.03 -19.46
C ILE A 177 6.60 1.94 -20.47
N PRO A 178 5.74 1.38 -21.33
CA PRO A 178 5.02 2.21 -22.28
C PRO A 178 4.22 3.31 -21.54
N PRO A 179 4.15 4.54 -22.07
CA PRO A 179 3.49 5.66 -21.39
C PRO A 179 2.04 5.38 -20.99
N PHE A 180 1.33 4.54 -21.73
CA PHE A 180 -0.05 4.18 -21.42
C PHE A 180 -0.13 3.27 -20.17
N VAL A 181 0.85 2.39 -19.96
CA VAL A 181 0.93 1.52 -18.77
C VAL A 181 1.22 2.35 -17.52
N ASP A 182 2.16 3.27 -17.62
CA ASP A 182 2.47 4.20 -16.54
C ASP A 182 1.23 5.02 -16.13
N LYS A 183 0.50 5.53 -17.12
CA LYS A 183 -0.76 6.24 -16.89
C LYS A 183 -1.83 5.35 -16.25
N ALA A 184 -1.98 4.10 -16.72
CA ALA A 184 -2.97 3.16 -16.18
C ALA A 184 -2.70 2.85 -14.71
N VAL A 185 -1.44 2.53 -14.38
CA VAL A 185 -1.02 2.25 -13.01
C VAL A 185 -1.15 3.47 -12.12
N SER A 186 -0.71 4.63 -12.59
CA SER A 186 -0.87 5.88 -11.84
C SER A 186 -2.34 6.18 -11.54
N THR A 187 -3.22 5.94 -12.51
CA THR A 187 -4.67 6.13 -12.34
C THR A 187 -5.24 5.13 -11.33
N MET A 188 -4.85 3.85 -11.41
CA MET A 188 -5.28 2.81 -10.49
C MET A 188 -4.85 3.12 -9.05
N MET A 189 -3.56 3.35 -8.85
CA MET A 189 -3.02 3.65 -7.51
C MET A 189 -3.70 4.86 -6.90
N LYS A 190 -3.84 5.92 -7.66
CA LYS A 190 -4.55 7.10 -7.21
C LYS A 190 -6.00 6.82 -6.84
N THR A 191 -6.75 6.07 -7.66
CA THR A 191 -8.15 5.73 -7.36
C THR A 191 -8.26 5.02 -6.03
N ILE A 192 -7.36 4.07 -5.74
CA ILE A 192 -7.32 3.35 -4.46
C ILE A 192 -7.19 4.33 -3.29
N PHE A 193 -6.23 5.23 -3.35
CA PHE A 193 -5.94 6.12 -2.22
C PHE A 193 -6.92 7.29 -2.09
N VAL A 194 -7.50 7.78 -3.19
CA VAL A 194 -8.61 8.75 -3.15
C VAL A 194 -9.81 8.15 -2.42
N ARG A 195 -10.22 6.92 -2.75
CA ARG A 195 -11.33 6.24 -2.08
C ARG A 195 -11.05 5.98 -0.61
N MET A 196 -9.83 5.57 -0.27
CA MET A 196 -9.43 5.39 1.13
C MET A 196 -9.49 6.70 1.91
N LYS A 197 -8.93 7.80 1.37
CA LYS A 197 -8.99 9.13 1.99
C LYS A 197 -10.43 9.55 2.22
N GLN A 198 -11.27 9.51 1.18
CA GLN A 198 -12.69 9.88 1.27
C GLN A 198 -13.44 9.05 2.30
N PHE A 199 -13.20 7.74 2.34
CA PHE A 199 -13.80 6.86 3.35
C PHE A 199 -13.41 7.29 4.76
N ILE A 200 -12.11 7.49 5.03
CA ILE A 200 -11.61 7.94 6.35
C ILE A 200 -12.28 9.26 6.76
N GLU A 201 -12.40 10.21 5.84
CA GLU A 201 -12.96 11.54 6.12
C GLU A 201 -14.49 11.52 6.34
N CYS A 202 -15.19 10.54 5.76
CA CYS A 202 -16.65 10.41 5.84
C CYS A 202 -17.14 9.42 6.89
N LEU A 203 -16.25 8.67 7.55
CA LEU A 203 -16.61 7.63 8.52
C LEU A 203 -17.24 8.26 9.79
N GLY A 204 -18.41 7.78 10.23
CA GLY A 204 -19.10 8.21 11.45
C GLY A 204 -20.35 9.05 11.23
#